data_8500c60b0048c4babc56adb9f59ce425
#
_entry.id   8500c60b0048c4babc56adb9f59ce425
#
_cell.length_a   1.000
_cell.length_b   1.000
_cell.length_c   1.000
_cell.angle_alpha   90.00
_cell.angle_beta   90.00
_cell.angle_gamma   90.00
#
_symmetry.space_group_name_H-M   'P 1'
#
loop_
_entity.id
_entity.type
_entity.pdbx_description
1 polymer ?
#
loop_
_entity_poly.entity_id
_entity_poly.type
_entity_poly.pdbx_seq_one_letter_code
_entity_poly.pdbx_strand_id
1 'polypeptide(L)'
;LFMPFQTIYMRKLGLSSVEIGTTVTVGFILQMFCALIGGVITDKMGRRKATGIFDTLGWTVPCLIWAFSQNFWWFLAAAAVNAAFQITNTSWNCLFIEDCPPKHITNAFTLIQMCGMLSVFFSPLAVILVGKYDVVPVMRWLYFIAALSMLAKFLLPYLFGGETQVGKKRMEETKNLSYFSMMKGYGTVFLTMIKSGKMRLVVYLMALTNIIQIATTNFFSLYVTEKIHLSDELVAVFPVLRTLVMLAFVIGLQNLFQKLRMKVSFLVGFLMYIASHLLLLLTPEKNLLLVMGYTILEAAAYAVIIPRKDALMAHYVEPKERSRIYALYNVLMIGISVPFGSLIGWMFEVNPGLPFLFNIALFGLCILLTMGSRDLSRLEESIG
;
A
#
# COMPACT_ATOMS: atom_id res chain seq x y z
N LEU A 1 14.21 -2.63 1.47
CA LEU A 1 15.11 -3.71 1.89
C LEU A 1 14.47 -4.66 2.91
N PHE A 2 13.88 -4.18 3.98
CA PHE A 2 13.40 -5.00 5.11
C PHE A 2 11.95 -5.52 4.97
N MET A 3 11.11 -4.91 4.16
CA MET A 3 9.67 -5.24 4.05
C MET A 3 9.39 -6.74 3.78
N PRO A 4 10.11 -7.42 2.87
CA PRO A 4 9.86 -8.85 2.62
C PRO A 4 10.12 -9.75 3.82
N PHE A 5 11.03 -9.34 4.71
CA PHE A 5 11.42 -10.12 5.87
C PHE A 5 10.65 -9.75 7.15
N GLN A 6 9.80 -8.73 7.13
CA GLN A 6 9.15 -8.21 8.34
C GLN A 6 8.30 -9.26 9.06
N THR A 7 7.50 -10.01 8.33
CA THR A 7 6.65 -11.06 8.91
C THR A 7 7.46 -12.27 9.36
N ILE A 8 8.53 -12.62 8.64
CA ILE A 8 9.47 -13.66 9.05
C ILE A 8 10.20 -13.26 10.34
N TYR A 9 10.62 -12.00 10.46
CA TYR A 9 11.22 -11.44 11.66
C TYR A 9 10.29 -11.55 12.87
N MET A 10 8.99 -11.15 12.70
CA MET A 10 7.97 -11.32 13.72
C MET A 10 7.81 -12.79 14.13
N ARG A 11 7.76 -13.69 13.16
CA ARG A 11 7.62 -15.14 13.39
C ARG A 11 8.80 -15.72 14.14
N LYS A 12 10.02 -15.34 13.76
CA LYS A 12 11.26 -15.76 14.49
C LYS A 12 11.38 -15.21 15.92
N LEU A 13 10.69 -14.12 16.22
CA LEU A 13 10.53 -13.59 17.58
C LEU A 13 9.34 -14.20 18.35
N GLY A 14 8.72 -15.26 17.81
CA GLY A 14 7.70 -16.06 18.46
C GLY A 14 6.26 -15.58 18.29
N LEU A 15 5.99 -14.62 17.40
CA LEU A 15 4.62 -14.19 17.14
C LEU A 15 3.86 -15.25 16.33
N SER A 16 2.62 -15.54 16.74
CA SER A 16 1.66 -16.32 15.98
C SER A 16 1.14 -15.54 14.76
N SER A 17 0.57 -16.24 13.79
CA SER A 17 -0.03 -15.59 12.62
C SER A 17 -1.23 -14.72 13.00
N VAL A 18 -1.96 -15.10 14.06
CA VAL A 18 -3.04 -14.28 14.63
C VAL A 18 -2.50 -12.98 15.22
N GLU A 19 -1.37 -13.01 15.95
CA GLU A 19 -0.75 -11.82 16.52
C GLU A 19 -0.22 -10.89 15.41
N ILE A 20 0.39 -11.43 14.34
CA ILE A 20 0.79 -10.68 13.16
C ILE A 20 -0.42 -9.99 12.53
N GLY A 21 -1.50 -10.74 12.27
CA GLY A 21 -2.75 -10.20 11.72
C GLY A 21 -3.39 -9.14 12.62
N THR A 22 -3.35 -9.34 13.95
CA THR A 22 -3.85 -8.37 14.93
C THR A 22 -3.05 -7.06 14.90
N THR A 23 -1.73 -7.15 14.77
CA THR A 23 -0.86 -5.97 14.61
C THR A 23 -1.25 -5.16 13.37
N VAL A 24 -1.54 -5.84 12.26
CA VAL A 24 -2.03 -5.20 11.02
C VAL A 24 -3.39 -4.54 11.23
N THR A 25 -4.33 -5.23 11.88
CA THR A 25 -5.67 -4.70 12.19
C THR A 25 -5.62 -3.43 13.05
N VAL A 26 -4.88 -3.46 14.15
CA VAL A 26 -4.72 -2.30 15.05
C VAL A 26 -4.03 -1.16 14.30
N GLY A 27 -3.02 -1.48 13.49
CA GLY A 27 -2.38 -0.51 12.59
C GLY A 27 -3.40 0.18 11.68
N PHE A 28 -4.28 -0.56 11.00
CA PHE A 28 -5.33 0.02 10.14
C PHE A 28 -6.35 0.87 10.90
N ILE A 29 -6.79 0.45 12.09
CA ILE A 29 -7.70 1.25 12.91
C ILE A 29 -7.10 2.62 13.18
N LEU A 30 -5.85 2.67 13.66
CA LEU A 30 -5.18 3.91 14.01
C LEU A 30 -4.84 4.76 12.76
N GLN A 31 -4.43 4.11 11.65
CA GLN A 31 -4.21 4.78 10.37
C GLN A 31 -5.49 5.45 9.85
N MET A 32 -6.66 4.83 10.01
CA MET A 32 -7.94 5.42 9.63
C MET A 32 -8.20 6.71 10.40
N PHE A 33 -7.99 6.72 11.72
CA PHE A 33 -8.12 7.94 12.53
C PHE A 33 -7.11 9.01 12.13
N CYS A 34 -5.84 8.64 11.93
CA CYS A 34 -4.80 9.57 11.49
C CYS A 34 -5.10 10.15 10.10
N ALA A 35 -5.63 9.35 9.17
CA ALA A 35 -6.01 9.82 7.85
C ALA A 35 -7.16 10.84 7.90
N LEU A 36 -8.17 10.60 8.77
CA LEU A 36 -9.30 11.54 8.97
C LEU A 36 -8.85 12.90 9.45
N ILE A 37 -7.91 12.93 10.41
CA ILE A 37 -7.45 14.19 11.01
C ILE A 37 -6.26 14.81 10.27
N GLY A 38 -5.62 14.07 9.36
CA GLY A 38 -4.39 14.47 8.69
C GLY A 38 -4.49 15.79 7.94
N GLY A 39 -5.58 16.01 7.18
CA GLY A 39 -5.82 17.27 6.49
C GLY A 39 -5.99 18.45 7.43
N VAL A 40 -6.73 18.26 8.51
CA VAL A 40 -6.99 19.31 9.53
C VAL A 40 -5.70 19.69 10.27
N ILE A 41 -4.88 18.70 10.64
CA ILE A 41 -3.58 18.93 11.28
C ILE A 41 -2.65 19.69 10.31
N THR A 42 -2.60 19.24 9.04
CA THR A 42 -1.78 19.87 7.99
C THR A 42 -2.15 21.32 7.79
N ASP A 43 -3.45 21.66 7.74
CA ASP A 43 -3.91 23.04 7.55
C ASP A 43 -3.61 23.94 8.77
N LYS A 44 -3.69 23.41 9.99
CA LYS A 44 -3.43 24.20 11.22
C LYS A 44 -1.96 24.35 11.56
N MET A 45 -1.16 23.29 11.40
CA MET A 45 0.26 23.29 11.79
C MET A 45 1.18 23.79 10.66
N GLY A 46 0.69 23.81 9.42
CA GLY A 46 1.48 24.02 8.22
C GLY A 46 2.08 22.72 7.70
N ARG A 47 2.39 22.71 6.39
CA ARG A 47 2.88 21.53 5.67
C ARG A 47 4.23 21.06 6.19
N ARG A 48 5.16 22.02 6.33
CA ARG A 48 6.54 21.75 6.79
C ARG A 48 6.58 21.13 8.18
N LYS A 49 5.91 21.77 9.16
CA LYS A 49 5.91 21.27 10.54
C LYS A 49 5.19 19.94 10.69
N ALA A 50 4.01 19.81 10.06
CA ALA A 50 3.26 18.56 10.09
C ALA A 50 4.08 17.41 9.48
N THR A 51 4.70 17.62 8.31
CA THR A 51 5.56 16.60 7.68
C THR A 51 6.73 16.23 8.59
N GLY A 52 7.51 17.19 9.09
CA GLY A 52 8.68 16.89 9.92
C GLY A 52 8.35 16.12 11.20
N ILE A 53 7.30 16.52 11.92
CA ILE A 53 6.93 15.90 13.19
C ILE A 53 6.31 14.51 12.95
N PHE A 54 5.30 14.42 12.08
CA PHE A 54 4.55 13.17 11.91
C PHE A 54 5.30 12.13 11.08
N ASP A 55 6.23 12.53 10.21
CA ASP A 55 7.13 11.60 9.53
C ASP A 55 8.16 11.00 10.49
N THR A 56 8.73 11.83 11.38
CA THR A 56 9.61 11.32 12.44
C THR A 56 8.87 10.35 13.35
N LEU A 57 7.67 10.69 13.80
CA LEU A 57 6.83 9.80 14.62
C LEU A 57 6.39 8.57 13.83
N GLY A 58 6.00 8.71 12.57
CA GLY A 58 5.43 7.63 11.77
C GLY A 58 6.47 6.65 11.20
N TRP A 59 7.73 7.04 11.05
CA TRP A 59 8.76 6.17 10.45
C TRP A 59 9.98 6.00 11.33
N THR A 60 10.60 7.07 11.82
CA THR A 60 11.85 6.97 12.60
C THR A 60 11.62 6.23 13.91
N VAL A 61 10.60 6.64 14.68
CA VAL A 61 10.30 6.02 15.98
C VAL A 61 9.90 4.55 15.84
N PRO A 62 8.97 4.17 14.93
CA PRO A 62 8.66 2.75 14.71
C PRO A 62 9.85 1.91 14.27
N CYS A 63 10.71 2.43 13.40
CA CYS A 63 11.94 1.70 13.01
C CYS A 63 12.85 1.42 14.21
N LEU A 64 12.99 2.36 15.14
CA LEU A 64 13.73 2.12 16.39
C LEU A 64 13.04 1.07 17.26
N ILE A 65 11.70 1.17 17.43
CA ILE A 65 10.95 0.17 18.19
C ILE A 65 11.13 -1.23 17.57
N TRP A 66 11.01 -1.37 16.23
CA TRP A 66 11.23 -2.64 15.55
C TRP A 66 12.64 -3.18 15.69
N ALA A 67 13.66 -2.31 15.70
CA ALA A 67 15.05 -2.73 15.91
C ALA A 67 15.27 -3.40 17.27
N PHE A 68 14.55 -2.96 18.29
CA PHE A 68 14.62 -3.48 19.66
C PHE A 68 13.49 -4.44 20.03
N SER A 69 12.59 -4.76 19.11
CA SER A 69 11.43 -5.62 19.37
C SER A 69 11.83 -7.01 19.85
N GLN A 70 11.08 -7.52 20.83
CA GLN A 70 11.29 -8.83 21.43
C GLN A 70 10.03 -9.70 21.48
N ASN A 71 8.84 -9.09 21.40
CA ASN A 71 7.56 -9.77 21.52
C ASN A 71 6.43 -8.97 20.84
N PHE A 72 5.23 -9.53 20.84
CA PHE A 72 4.02 -8.94 20.26
C PHE A 72 3.75 -7.48 20.66
N TRP A 73 3.93 -7.12 21.93
CA TRP A 73 3.61 -5.77 22.43
C TRP A 73 4.48 -4.68 21.83
N TRP A 74 5.75 -4.99 21.52
CA TRP A 74 6.64 -4.08 20.83
C TRP A 74 6.16 -3.81 19.40
N PHE A 75 5.73 -4.86 18.69
CA PHE A 75 5.20 -4.71 17.33
C PHE A 75 3.88 -3.96 17.31
N LEU A 76 3.02 -4.20 18.30
CA LEU A 76 1.76 -3.48 18.46
C LEU A 76 2.00 -1.99 18.75
N ALA A 77 2.93 -1.67 19.65
CA ALA A 77 3.32 -0.28 19.93
C ALA A 77 3.91 0.40 18.69
N ALA A 78 4.79 -0.29 17.96
CA ALA A 78 5.34 0.22 16.71
C ALA A 78 4.25 0.48 15.66
N ALA A 79 3.29 -0.43 15.50
CA ALA A 79 2.16 -0.25 14.58
C ALA A 79 1.29 0.95 14.97
N ALA A 80 1.07 1.16 16.28
CA ALA A 80 0.31 2.29 16.78
C ALA A 80 0.99 3.63 16.46
N VAL A 81 2.29 3.74 16.69
CA VAL A 81 3.05 4.96 16.39
C VAL A 81 3.21 5.15 14.88
N ASN A 82 3.44 4.05 14.13
CA ASN A 82 3.54 4.10 12.67
C ASN A 82 2.29 4.68 12.00
N ALA A 83 1.10 4.50 12.58
CA ALA A 83 -0.14 5.05 12.02
C ALA A 83 -0.07 6.56 11.74
N ALA A 84 0.78 7.29 12.45
CA ALA A 84 0.99 8.74 12.26
C ALA A 84 1.49 9.11 10.85
N PHE A 85 2.09 8.15 10.10
CA PHE A 85 2.52 8.40 8.72
C PHE A 85 1.36 8.79 7.78
N GLN A 86 0.12 8.45 8.11
CA GLN A 86 -1.04 8.88 7.32
C GLN A 86 -1.26 10.40 7.36
N ILE A 87 -0.89 11.05 8.44
CA ILE A 87 -0.90 12.53 8.52
C ILE A 87 0.16 13.09 7.56
N THR A 88 1.34 12.47 7.56
CA THR A 88 2.43 12.84 6.65
C THR A 88 2.06 12.64 5.19
N ASN A 89 1.35 11.59 4.83
CA ASN A 89 0.91 11.39 3.45
C ASN A 89 0.16 12.61 2.90
N THR A 90 -0.67 13.24 3.72
CA THR A 90 -1.37 14.46 3.33
C THR A 90 -0.42 15.66 3.28
N SER A 91 0.34 15.91 4.34
CA SER A 91 1.21 17.09 4.45
C SER A 91 2.38 17.07 3.47
N TRP A 92 2.97 15.90 3.23
CA TRP A 92 4.04 15.70 2.25
C TRP A 92 3.57 15.97 0.82
N ASN A 93 2.42 15.43 0.43
CA ASN A 93 1.87 15.68 -0.91
C ASN A 93 1.59 17.16 -1.13
N CYS A 94 1.03 17.87 -0.13
CA CYS A 94 0.82 19.30 -0.21
C CYS A 94 2.15 20.06 -0.31
N LEU A 95 3.12 19.76 0.57
CA LEU A 95 4.45 20.39 0.58
C LEU A 95 5.17 20.24 -0.75
N PHE A 96 5.00 19.08 -1.40
CA PHE A 96 5.67 18.76 -2.64
C PHE A 96 5.04 19.40 -3.88
N ILE A 97 3.70 19.59 -3.89
CA ILE A 97 2.95 20.00 -5.09
C ILE A 97 2.64 21.49 -5.09
N GLU A 98 2.33 22.09 -3.93
CA GLU A 98 1.70 23.43 -3.85
C GLU A 98 2.54 24.55 -4.49
N ASP A 99 3.86 24.54 -4.29
CA ASP A 99 4.78 25.54 -4.86
C ASP A 99 5.50 25.03 -6.13
N CYS A 100 5.15 23.82 -6.63
CA CYS A 100 5.73 23.27 -7.85
C CYS A 100 4.97 23.82 -9.08
N PRO A 101 5.68 24.36 -10.09
CA PRO A 101 5.04 24.78 -11.33
C PRO A 101 4.29 23.62 -11.98
N PRO A 102 3.03 23.78 -12.46
CA PRO A 102 2.20 22.70 -12.98
C PRO A 102 2.88 21.82 -14.04
N LYS A 103 3.72 22.44 -14.89
CA LYS A 103 4.49 21.74 -15.94
C LYS A 103 5.53 20.75 -15.41
N HIS A 104 5.97 20.87 -14.16
CA HIS A 104 6.99 20.02 -13.55
C HIS A 104 6.42 18.96 -12.57
N ILE A 105 5.14 19.05 -12.17
CA ILE A 105 4.52 18.13 -11.23
C ILE A 105 4.64 16.67 -11.69
N THR A 106 4.31 16.41 -12.96
CA THR A 106 4.40 15.03 -13.51
C THR A 106 5.83 14.50 -13.46
N ASN A 107 6.82 15.31 -13.84
CA ASN A 107 8.22 14.91 -13.82
C ASN A 107 8.71 14.63 -12.39
N ALA A 108 8.27 15.40 -11.44
CA ALA A 108 8.63 15.25 -10.03
C ALA A 108 8.06 13.94 -9.46
N PHE A 109 6.79 13.61 -9.74
CA PHE A 109 6.23 12.30 -9.37
C PHE A 109 6.92 11.13 -10.07
N THR A 110 7.26 11.29 -11.35
CA THR A 110 8.00 10.27 -12.10
C THR A 110 9.36 10.00 -11.44
N LEU A 111 10.07 11.05 -11.02
CA LEU A 111 11.36 10.90 -10.34
C LEU A 111 11.22 10.14 -9.01
N ILE A 112 10.20 10.46 -8.20
CA ILE A 112 9.91 9.73 -6.95
C ILE A 112 9.65 8.25 -7.23
N GLN A 113 8.84 7.94 -8.23
CA GLN A 113 8.53 6.57 -8.63
C GLN A 113 9.79 5.83 -9.10
N MET A 114 10.63 6.47 -9.91
CA MET A 114 11.91 5.89 -10.34
C MET A 114 12.83 5.60 -9.16
N CYS A 115 12.98 6.53 -8.22
CA CYS A 115 13.74 6.29 -6.98
C CYS A 115 13.18 5.11 -6.18
N GLY A 116 11.85 5.00 -6.08
CA GLY A 116 11.18 3.87 -5.45
C GLY A 116 11.51 2.53 -6.13
N MET A 117 11.47 2.48 -7.45
CA MET A 117 11.85 1.29 -8.23
C MET A 117 13.33 0.94 -8.07
N LEU A 118 14.23 1.94 -8.12
CA LEU A 118 15.67 1.72 -7.93
C LEU A 118 15.99 1.13 -6.54
N SER A 119 15.20 1.44 -5.52
CA SER A 119 15.41 0.91 -4.17
C SER A 119 15.34 -0.62 -4.11
N VAL A 120 14.59 -1.26 -5.02
CA VAL A 120 14.43 -2.72 -5.09
C VAL A 120 15.74 -3.41 -5.48
N PHE A 121 16.61 -2.76 -6.26
CA PHE A 121 17.91 -3.32 -6.64
C PHE A 121 18.88 -3.50 -5.47
N PHE A 122 18.60 -2.91 -4.32
CA PHE A 122 19.33 -3.17 -3.08
C PHE A 122 18.83 -4.43 -2.33
N SER A 123 17.74 -5.07 -2.77
CA SER A 123 17.22 -6.28 -2.11
C SER A 123 18.21 -7.46 -2.11
N PRO A 124 19.04 -7.71 -3.15
CA PRO A 124 20.06 -8.75 -3.11
C PRO A 124 21.05 -8.61 -1.95
N LEU A 125 21.33 -7.38 -1.50
CA LEU A 125 22.15 -7.16 -0.32
C LEU A 125 21.53 -7.78 0.95
N ALA A 126 20.20 -7.68 1.09
CA ALA A 126 19.50 -8.32 2.21
C ALA A 126 19.57 -9.85 2.11
N VAL A 127 19.50 -10.44 0.90
CA VAL A 127 19.68 -11.88 0.67
C VAL A 127 21.04 -12.35 1.23
N ILE A 128 22.12 -11.68 0.84
CA ILE A 128 23.47 -12.02 1.27
C ILE A 128 23.62 -11.89 2.78
N LEU A 129 23.10 -10.82 3.37
CA LEU A 129 23.18 -10.57 4.81
C LEU A 129 22.38 -11.60 5.60
N VAL A 130 21.16 -11.92 5.19
CA VAL A 130 20.29 -12.91 5.86
C VAL A 130 20.91 -14.32 5.75
N GLY A 131 21.44 -14.69 4.59
CA GLY A 131 22.11 -15.98 4.41
C GLY A 131 23.37 -16.15 5.26
N LYS A 132 24.05 -15.05 5.62
CA LYS A 132 25.27 -15.08 6.45
C LYS A 132 25.00 -14.96 7.94
N TYR A 133 24.02 -14.16 8.39
CA TYR A 133 23.87 -13.73 9.78
C TYR A 133 22.50 -14.04 10.39
N ASP A 134 21.63 -14.74 9.67
CA ASP A 134 20.21 -14.96 10.02
C ASP A 134 19.33 -13.68 9.98
N VAL A 135 18.01 -13.90 10.00
CA VAL A 135 17.00 -12.83 9.83
C VAL A 135 16.99 -11.83 10.99
N VAL A 136 17.03 -12.34 12.24
CA VAL A 136 16.82 -11.47 13.42
C VAL A 136 17.90 -10.39 13.57
N PRO A 137 19.21 -10.72 13.61
CA PRO A 137 20.23 -9.68 13.72
C PRO A 137 20.28 -8.76 12.51
N VAL A 138 20.08 -9.29 11.30
CA VAL A 138 20.04 -8.48 10.07
C VAL A 138 18.90 -7.47 10.11
N MET A 139 17.69 -7.90 10.50
CA MET A 139 16.53 -7.02 10.57
C MET A 139 16.71 -5.90 11.60
N ARG A 140 17.31 -6.18 12.75
CA ARG A 140 17.61 -5.16 13.76
C ARG A 140 18.53 -4.07 13.20
N TRP A 141 19.59 -4.45 12.52
CA TRP A 141 20.49 -3.49 11.87
C TRP A 141 19.82 -2.73 10.73
N LEU A 142 19.05 -3.42 9.88
CA LEU A 142 18.32 -2.76 8.78
C LEU A 142 17.29 -1.74 9.30
N TYR A 143 16.58 -2.04 10.38
CA TYR A 143 15.67 -1.09 11.00
C TYR A 143 16.41 0.09 11.64
N PHE A 144 17.54 -0.14 12.26
CA PHE A 144 18.35 0.94 12.82
C PHE A 144 18.89 1.88 11.73
N ILE A 145 19.44 1.32 10.64
CA ILE A 145 19.88 2.11 9.47
C ILE A 145 18.70 2.84 8.84
N ALA A 146 17.54 2.19 8.73
CA ALA A 146 16.32 2.82 8.23
C ALA A 146 15.88 4.00 9.12
N ALA A 147 15.94 3.87 10.44
CA ALA A 147 15.63 4.94 11.36
C ALA A 147 16.52 6.17 11.14
N LEU A 148 17.83 5.96 11.01
CA LEU A 148 18.80 7.04 10.72
C LEU A 148 18.54 7.67 9.35
N SER A 149 18.28 6.86 8.33
CA SER A 149 18.00 7.34 6.97
C SER A 149 16.71 8.14 6.91
N MET A 150 15.65 7.68 7.60
CA MET A 150 14.38 8.39 7.71
C MET A 150 14.53 9.69 8.48
N LEU A 151 15.26 9.68 9.59
CA LEU A 151 15.53 10.90 10.35
C LEU A 151 16.25 11.94 9.47
N ALA A 152 17.28 11.55 8.73
CA ALA A 152 17.99 12.44 7.81
C ALA A 152 17.05 12.97 6.71
N LYS A 153 16.24 12.10 6.10
CA LYS A 153 15.24 12.46 5.08
C LYS A 153 14.29 13.56 5.57
N PHE A 154 13.91 13.56 6.85
CA PHE A 154 12.94 14.50 7.40
C PHE A 154 13.57 15.76 7.98
N LEU A 155 14.76 15.63 8.57
CA LEU A 155 15.50 16.78 9.06
C LEU A 155 15.90 17.74 7.95
N LEU A 156 16.34 17.23 6.80
CA LEU A 156 16.78 18.07 5.68
C LEU A 156 15.68 19.03 5.19
N PRO A 157 14.46 18.57 4.79
CA PRO A 157 13.38 19.48 4.41
C PRO A 157 12.88 20.36 5.58
N TYR A 158 12.94 19.85 6.80
CA TYR A 158 12.53 20.62 7.98
C TYR A 158 13.50 21.76 8.28
N LEU A 159 14.81 21.55 8.15
CA LEU A 159 15.82 22.57 8.44
C LEU A 159 15.99 23.57 7.28
N PHE A 160 16.02 23.08 6.05
CA PHE A 160 16.37 23.86 4.86
C PHE A 160 15.16 24.23 3.98
N GLY A 161 14.01 23.58 4.17
CA GLY A 161 12.78 23.90 3.43
C GLY A 161 12.01 25.08 4.00
N GLY A 162 11.18 25.70 3.16
CA GLY A 162 10.21 26.72 3.55
C GLY A 162 8.81 26.17 3.75
N GLU A 163 7.91 26.95 4.37
CA GLU A 163 6.48 26.67 4.34
C GLU A 163 5.90 27.16 3.00
N THR A 164 4.97 26.39 2.41
CA THR A 164 4.32 26.74 1.15
C THR A 164 3.48 28.01 1.28
N GLN A 165 3.29 28.75 0.18
CA GLN A 165 2.43 29.95 0.20
C GLN A 165 0.99 29.58 0.55
N VAL A 166 0.49 28.45 -0.01
CA VAL A 166 -0.84 27.92 0.33
C VAL A 166 -0.89 27.53 1.81
N GLY A 167 0.18 26.91 2.33
CA GLY A 167 0.31 26.55 3.74
C GLY A 167 0.18 27.74 4.67
N LYS A 168 0.90 28.82 4.41
CA LYS A 168 0.82 30.07 5.20
C LYS A 168 -0.60 30.61 5.23
N LYS A 169 -1.24 30.71 4.05
CA LYS A 169 -2.62 31.19 3.93
C LYS A 169 -3.61 30.30 4.71
N ARG A 170 -3.50 28.98 4.57
CA ARG A 170 -4.38 28.04 5.29
C ARG A 170 -4.19 28.10 6.80
N MET A 171 -2.97 28.23 7.30
CA MET A 171 -2.70 28.41 8.73
C MET A 171 -3.41 29.65 9.28
N GLU A 172 -3.42 30.78 8.54
CA GLU A 172 -4.13 32.00 8.93
C GLU A 172 -5.65 31.81 8.92
N GLU A 173 -6.20 31.24 7.83
CA GLU A 173 -7.64 30.97 7.68
C GLU A 173 -8.19 30.03 8.76
N THR A 174 -7.39 29.05 9.19
CA THR A 174 -7.83 28.01 10.14
C THR A 174 -7.47 28.31 11.59
N LYS A 175 -6.73 29.39 11.86
CA LYS A 175 -6.23 29.75 13.20
C LYS A 175 -7.29 29.67 14.29
N ASN A 176 -8.46 30.25 14.03
CA ASN A 176 -9.58 30.35 14.97
C ASN A 176 -10.63 29.24 14.83
N LEU A 177 -10.45 28.30 13.90
CA LEU A 177 -11.40 27.22 13.69
C LEU A 177 -11.10 26.04 14.62
N SER A 178 -12.15 25.39 15.15
CA SER A 178 -12.00 24.14 15.90
C SER A 178 -11.66 22.98 14.95
N TYR A 179 -10.88 21.99 15.42
CA TYR A 179 -10.61 20.76 14.67
C TYR A 179 -11.92 20.08 14.22
N PHE A 180 -12.93 20.02 15.08
CA PHE A 180 -14.24 19.43 14.76
C PHE A 180 -15.01 20.24 13.70
N SER A 181 -14.94 21.57 13.72
CA SER A 181 -15.62 22.39 12.71
C SER A 181 -15.03 22.20 11.32
N MET A 182 -13.74 21.95 11.22
CA MET A 182 -13.05 21.68 9.96
C MET A 182 -13.41 20.31 9.37
N MET A 183 -13.82 19.35 10.18
CA MET A 183 -14.31 18.04 9.75
C MET A 183 -15.77 18.04 9.28
N LYS A 184 -16.52 19.14 9.50
CA LYS A 184 -17.90 19.26 8.99
C LYS A 184 -17.89 19.23 7.47
N GLY A 185 -18.76 18.39 6.89
CA GLY A 185 -18.88 18.20 5.44
C GLY A 185 -18.26 16.93 4.90
N TYR A 186 -17.39 16.23 5.64
CA TYR A 186 -16.88 14.91 5.20
C TYR A 186 -18.03 13.90 5.05
N GLY A 187 -19.03 13.93 5.94
CA GLY A 187 -20.18 13.01 5.90
C GLY A 187 -21.05 13.18 4.66
N THR A 188 -21.27 14.41 4.19
CA THR A 188 -22.03 14.68 2.98
C THR A 188 -21.33 14.16 1.73
N VAL A 189 -20.04 14.38 1.60
CA VAL A 189 -19.23 13.88 0.48
C VAL A 189 -19.19 12.35 0.49
N PHE A 190 -19.04 11.74 1.66
CA PHE A 190 -19.08 10.28 1.84
C PHE A 190 -20.41 9.67 1.40
N LEU A 191 -21.54 10.27 1.80
CA LEU A 191 -22.87 9.83 1.39
C LEU A 191 -23.08 9.97 -0.12
N THR A 192 -22.55 11.02 -0.72
CA THR A 192 -22.62 11.23 -2.19
C THR A 192 -21.81 10.16 -2.92
N MET A 193 -20.61 9.80 -2.43
CA MET A 193 -19.80 8.71 -3.00
C MET A 193 -20.54 7.37 -2.99
N ILE A 194 -21.15 6.99 -1.86
CA ILE A 194 -21.84 5.70 -1.73
C ILE A 194 -23.15 5.66 -2.51
N LYS A 195 -23.86 6.78 -2.63
CA LYS A 195 -25.11 6.86 -3.37
C LYS A 195 -24.93 6.80 -4.88
N SER A 196 -23.81 7.23 -5.42
CA SER A 196 -23.50 7.15 -6.85
C SER A 196 -23.30 5.71 -7.31
N GLY A 197 -24.15 5.21 -8.22
CA GLY A 197 -24.04 3.85 -8.75
C GLY A 197 -22.70 3.57 -9.43
N LYS A 198 -22.16 4.56 -10.14
CA LYS A 198 -20.86 4.47 -10.84
C LYS A 198 -19.70 4.37 -9.83
N MET A 199 -19.71 5.21 -8.80
CA MET A 199 -18.70 5.18 -7.73
C MET A 199 -18.75 3.89 -6.92
N ARG A 200 -19.91 3.28 -6.70
CA ARG A 200 -20.03 2.00 -5.95
C ARG A 200 -19.21 0.89 -6.58
N LEU A 201 -19.26 0.72 -7.91
CA LEU A 201 -18.44 -0.29 -8.59
C LEU A 201 -16.95 -0.08 -8.34
N VAL A 202 -16.48 1.18 -8.50
CA VAL A 202 -15.09 1.54 -8.24
C VAL A 202 -14.71 1.20 -6.80
N VAL A 203 -15.53 1.64 -5.84
CA VAL A 203 -15.29 1.39 -4.41
C VAL A 203 -15.24 -0.12 -4.13
N TYR A 204 -16.15 -0.92 -4.69
CA TYR A 204 -16.12 -2.38 -4.49
C TYR A 204 -14.86 -3.03 -5.07
N LEU A 205 -14.50 -2.72 -6.31
CA LEU A 205 -13.28 -3.27 -6.93
C LEU A 205 -12.02 -2.86 -6.17
N MET A 206 -11.96 -1.60 -5.73
CA MET A 206 -10.86 -1.08 -4.93
C MET A 206 -10.79 -1.75 -3.55
N ALA A 207 -11.92 -1.92 -2.87
CA ALA A 207 -12.00 -2.58 -1.57
C ALA A 207 -11.54 -4.04 -1.66
N LEU A 208 -12.06 -4.80 -2.62
CA LEU A 208 -11.68 -6.20 -2.82
C LEU A 208 -10.20 -6.34 -3.13
N THR A 209 -9.66 -5.53 -4.05
CA THR A 209 -8.23 -5.56 -4.37
C THR A 209 -7.35 -5.15 -3.19
N ASN A 210 -7.82 -4.25 -2.32
CA ASN A 210 -7.11 -3.85 -1.12
C ASN A 210 -7.07 -4.98 -0.07
N ILE A 211 -8.20 -5.67 0.14
CA ILE A 211 -8.27 -6.85 1.02
C ILE A 211 -7.31 -7.95 0.54
N ILE A 212 -7.33 -8.26 -0.76
CA ILE A 212 -6.44 -9.26 -1.37
C ILE A 212 -4.96 -8.91 -1.13
N GLN A 213 -4.64 -7.62 -1.19
CA GLN A 213 -3.27 -7.15 -0.97
C GLN A 213 -2.77 -7.42 0.45
N ILE A 214 -3.66 -7.48 1.46
CA ILE A 214 -3.27 -7.78 2.86
C ILE A 214 -2.63 -9.16 2.95
N ALA A 215 -3.26 -10.19 2.37
CA ALA A 215 -2.71 -11.54 2.37
C ALA A 215 -1.38 -11.61 1.61
N THR A 216 -1.33 -11.04 0.41
CA THR A 216 -0.14 -11.08 -0.45
C THR A 216 1.04 -10.31 0.19
N THR A 217 0.79 -9.15 0.79
CA THR A 217 1.88 -8.34 1.37
C THR A 217 2.41 -8.90 2.68
N ASN A 218 1.51 -9.42 3.55
CA ASN A 218 1.90 -9.79 4.92
C ASN A 218 2.16 -11.29 5.10
N PHE A 219 1.57 -12.16 4.27
CA PHE A 219 1.64 -13.60 4.51
C PHE A 219 2.31 -14.39 3.38
N PHE A 220 2.60 -13.78 2.23
CA PHE A 220 3.29 -14.46 1.13
C PHE A 220 4.68 -14.97 1.55
N SER A 221 5.47 -14.13 2.23
CA SER A 221 6.80 -14.51 2.69
C SER A 221 6.74 -15.70 3.64
N LEU A 222 5.81 -15.70 4.60
CA LEU A 222 5.60 -16.82 5.51
C LEU A 222 5.13 -18.08 4.79
N TYR A 223 4.23 -17.96 3.80
CA TYR A 223 3.77 -19.08 3.01
C TYR A 223 4.92 -19.76 2.27
N VAL A 224 5.79 -18.97 1.68
CA VAL A 224 6.96 -19.48 0.94
C VAL A 224 7.95 -20.18 1.87
N THR A 225 8.17 -19.66 3.06
CA THR A 225 9.14 -20.24 4.01
C THR A 225 8.54 -21.38 4.83
N GLU A 226 7.32 -21.26 5.34
CA GLU A 226 6.71 -22.26 6.23
C GLU A 226 5.98 -23.40 5.48
N LYS A 227 5.34 -23.11 4.33
CA LYS A 227 4.58 -24.11 3.58
C LYS A 227 5.37 -24.72 2.42
N ILE A 228 6.10 -23.87 1.67
CA ILE A 228 6.91 -24.36 0.52
C ILE A 228 8.32 -24.75 0.96
N HIS A 229 8.75 -24.37 2.17
CA HIS A 229 10.06 -24.67 2.74
C HIS A 229 11.24 -24.16 1.90
N LEU A 230 11.09 -22.95 1.31
CA LEU A 230 12.22 -22.23 0.73
C LEU A 230 12.99 -21.50 1.83
N SER A 231 14.28 -21.28 1.61
CA SER A 231 15.12 -20.56 2.59
C SER A 231 14.71 -19.08 2.69
N ASP A 232 14.84 -18.51 3.90
CA ASP A 232 14.44 -17.13 4.21
C ASP A 232 15.12 -16.11 3.30
N GLU A 233 16.37 -16.35 2.93
CA GLU A 233 17.17 -15.50 2.03
C GLU A 233 16.52 -15.31 0.66
N LEU A 234 15.88 -16.35 0.09
CA LEU A 234 15.25 -16.30 -1.22
C LEU A 234 14.03 -15.36 -1.29
N VAL A 235 13.45 -15.02 -0.12
CA VAL A 235 12.27 -14.14 -0.06
C VAL A 235 12.52 -12.78 -0.68
N ALA A 236 13.73 -12.23 -0.57
CA ALA A 236 14.06 -10.94 -1.16
C ALA A 236 14.24 -10.97 -2.69
N VAL A 237 14.31 -12.16 -3.31
CA VAL A 237 14.38 -12.31 -4.78
C VAL A 237 13.04 -11.97 -5.43
N PHE A 238 11.92 -12.31 -4.79
CA PHE A 238 10.58 -12.13 -5.37
C PHE A 238 10.21 -10.66 -5.64
N PRO A 239 10.44 -9.68 -4.75
CA PRO A 239 10.23 -8.26 -5.05
C PRO A 239 11.07 -7.75 -6.22
N VAL A 240 12.30 -8.24 -6.37
CA VAL A 240 13.18 -7.88 -7.50
C VAL A 240 12.58 -8.42 -8.80
N LEU A 241 12.23 -9.71 -8.82
CA LEU A 241 11.61 -10.35 -9.98
C LEU A 241 10.30 -9.64 -10.35
N ARG A 242 9.44 -9.36 -9.37
CA ARG A 242 8.20 -8.60 -9.55
C ARG A 242 8.44 -7.25 -10.21
N THR A 243 9.43 -6.49 -9.74
CA THR A 243 9.76 -5.18 -10.29
C THR A 243 10.28 -5.27 -11.71
N LEU A 244 11.15 -6.25 -12.01
CA LEU A 244 11.66 -6.49 -13.36
C LEU A 244 10.52 -6.82 -14.34
N VAL A 245 9.59 -7.69 -13.93
CA VAL A 245 8.41 -8.04 -14.74
C VAL A 245 7.52 -6.82 -14.96
N MET A 246 7.28 -6.00 -13.93
CA MET A 246 6.49 -4.76 -14.07
C MET A 246 7.16 -3.77 -15.03
N LEU A 247 8.47 -3.58 -14.95
CA LEU A 247 9.22 -2.73 -15.87
C LEU A 247 9.15 -3.25 -17.31
N ALA A 248 9.39 -4.55 -17.51
CA ALA A 248 9.28 -5.20 -18.82
C ALA A 248 7.86 -5.04 -19.41
N PHE A 249 6.83 -5.17 -18.56
CA PHE A 249 5.45 -4.99 -18.97
C PHE A 249 5.16 -3.54 -19.39
N VAL A 250 5.59 -2.55 -18.61
CA VAL A 250 5.40 -1.13 -18.92
C VAL A 250 6.10 -0.75 -20.21
N ILE A 251 7.32 -1.22 -20.44
CA ILE A 251 8.11 -0.89 -21.65
C ILE A 251 7.59 -1.65 -22.88
N GLY A 252 7.30 -2.94 -22.74
CA GLY A 252 7.02 -3.82 -23.90
C GLY A 252 5.56 -4.02 -24.23
N LEU A 253 4.68 -4.15 -23.22
CA LEU A 253 3.30 -4.62 -23.38
C LEU A 253 2.25 -3.55 -23.07
N GLN A 254 2.60 -2.44 -22.45
CA GLN A 254 1.63 -1.41 -22.05
C GLN A 254 0.79 -0.90 -23.24
N ASN A 255 1.44 -0.64 -24.38
CA ASN A 255 0.77 -0.16 -25.60
C ASN A 255 -0.26 -1.17 -26.16
N LEU A 256 0.03 -2.48 -26.04
CA LEU A 256 -0.87 -3.53 -26.46
C LEU A 256 -2.11 -3.57 -25.56
N PHE A 257 -1.88 -3.52 -24.26
CA PHE A 257 -2.97 -3.56 -23.29
C PHE A 257 -3.80 -2.27 -23.28
N GLN A 258 -3.21 -1.10 -23.55
CA GLN A 258 -3.97 0.15 -23.70
C GLN A 258 -5.03 0.11 -24.80
N LYS A 259 -4.83 -0.69 -25.85
CA LYS A 259 -5.80 -0.89 -26.93
C LYS A 259 -6.96 -1.82 -26.52
N LEU A 260 -6.81 -2.58 -25.45
CA LEU A 260 -7.88 -3.44 -24.96
C LEU A 260 -8.96 -2.63 -24.26
N ARG A 261 -10.20 -3.02 -24.46
CA ARG A 261 -11.35 -2.48 -23.73
C ARG A 261 -11.15 -2.62 -22.23
N MET A 262 -11.55 -1.62 -21.45
CA MET A 262 -11.34 -1.58 -20.00
C MET A 262 -11.91 -2.83 -19.30
N LYS A 263 -13.12 -3.23 -19.67
CA LYS A 263 -13.80 -4.43 -19.17
C LYS A 263 -12.99 -5.71 -19.45
N VAL A 264 -12.50 -5.88 -20.68
CA VAL A 264 -11.67 -7.02 -21.08
C VAL A 264 -10.36 -7.06 -20.29
N SER A 265 -9.73 -5.91 -20.11
CA SER A 265 -8.49 -5.81 -19.36
C SER A 265 -8.66 -6.20 -17.88
N PHE A 266 -9.74 -5.79 -17.22
CA PHE A 266 -10.06 -6.23 -15.87
C PHE A 266 -10.28 -7.75 -15.80
N LEU A 267 -11.06 -8.31 -16.74
CA LEU A 267 -11.31 -9.76 -16.79
C LEU A 267 -10.02 -10.55 -16.97
N VAL A 268 -9.18 -10.16 -17.95
CA VAL A 268 -7.88 -10.80 -18.19
C VAL A 268 -6.99 -10.70 -16.96
N GLY A 269 -6.87 -9.51 -16.36
CA GLY A 269 -6.03 -9.32 -15.18
C GLY A 269 -6.51 -10.14 -13.97
N PHE A 270 -7.82 -10.20 -13.71
CA PHE A 270 -8.35 -11.03 -12.61
C PHE A 270 -8.19 -12.52 -12.87
N LEU A 271 -8.34 -12.99 -14.11
CA LEU A 271 -8.05 -14.37 -14.48
C LEU A 271 -6.58 -14.72 -14.31
N MET A 272 -5.66 -13.82 -14.68
CA MET A 272 -4.23 -13.97 -14.43
C MET A 272 -3.92 -14.05 -12.93
N TYR A 273 -4.58 -13.24 -12.09
CA TYR A 273 -4.45 -13.35 -10.63
C TYR A 273 -4.96 -14.69 -10.09
N ILE A 274 -6.11 -15.17 -10.56
CA ILE A 274 -6.63 -16.49 -10.17
C ILE A 274 -5.63 -17.58 -10.56
N ALA A 275 -5.14 -17.55 -11.79
CA ALA A 275 -4.16 -18.52 -12.28
C ALA A 275 -2.85 -18.46 -11.46
N SER A 276 -2.37 -17.26 -11.10
CA SER A 276 -1.19 -17.13 -10.25
C SER A 276 -1.41 -17.75 -8.87
N HIS A 277 -2.53 -17.46 -8.20
CA HIS A 277 -2.82 -17.99 -6.88
C HIS A 277 -3.06 -19.51 -6.88
N LEU A 278 -3.67 -20.05 -7.94
CA LEU A 278 -3.76 -21.49 -8.14
C LEU A 278 -2.37 -22.12 -8.31
N LEU A 279 -1.49 -21.49 -9.10
CA LEU A 279 -0.12 -21.94 -9.25
C LEU A 279 0.63 -21.96 -7.91
N LEU A 280 0.46 -20.92 -7.07
CA LEU A 280 1.04 -20.86 -5.74
C LEU A 280 0.55 -22.01 -4.85
N LEU A 281 -0.77 -22.23 -4.80
CA LEU A 281 -1.39 -23.27 -3.96
C LEU A 281 -1.01 -24.70 -4.40
N LEU A 282 -0.79 -24.91 -5.70
CA LEU A 282 -0.38 -26.20 -6.27
C LEU A 282 1.14 -26.40 -6.27
N THR A 283 1.90 -25.42 -5.79
CA THR A 283 3.37 -25.50 -5.75
C THR A 283 3.81 -26.55 -4.73
N PRO A 284 4.57 -27.58 -5.13
CA PRO A 284 5.15 -28.55 -4.19
C PRO A 284 6.28 -27.92 -3.38
N GLU A 285 6.63 -28.58 -2.28
CA GLU A 285 7.71 -28.14 -1.40
C GLU A 285 9.04 -27.94 -2.17
N LYS A 286 9.80 -26.96 -1.75
CA LYS A 286 11.13 -26.59 -2.29
C LYS A 286 11.16 -26.24 -3.80
N ASN A 287 10.02 -26.00 -4.42
CA ASN A 287 9.98 -25.67 -5.84
C ASN A 287 10.05 -24.15 -6.09
N LEU A 288 11.26 -23.62 -6.14
CA LEU A 288 11.52 -22.19 -6.42
C LEU A 288 10.96 -21.76 -7.78
N LEU A 289 11.04 -22.63 -8.82
CA LEU A 289 10.65 -22.26 -10.18
C LEU A 289 9.16 -21.91 -10.26
N LEU A 290 8.29 -22.69 -9.62
CA LEU A 290 6.85 -22.44 -9.61
C LEU A 290 6.49 -21.19 -8.80
N VAL A 291 7.20 -20.89 -7.70
CA VAL A 291 7.03 -19.63 -6.96
C VAL A 291 7.48 -18.42 -7.80
N MET A 292 8.55 -18.54 -8.57
CA MET A 292 8.93 -17.51 -9.55
C MET A 292 7.84 -17.35 -10.63
N GLY A 293 7.28 -18.44 -11.12
CA GLY A 293 6.15 -18.42 -12.05
C GLY A 293 4.92 -17.70 -11.49
N TYR A 294 4.56 -17.98 -10.23
CA TYR A 294 3.55 -17.22 -9.50
C TYR A 294 3.86 -15.72 -9.50
N THR A 295 5.09 -15.37 -9.11
CA THR A 295 5.51 -13.96 -9.00
C THR A 295 5.46 -13.22 -10.34
N ILE A 296 5.88 -13.88 -11.42
CA ILE A 296 5.81 -13.33 -12.78
C ILE A 296 4.35 -13.08 -13.19
N LEU A 297 3.49 -14.06 -13.00
CA LEU A 297 2.09 -13.98 -13.41
C LEU A 297 1.31 -12.97 -12.55
N GLU A 298 1.58 -12.92 -11.25
CA GLU A 298 1.02 -11.93 -10.30
C GLU A 298 1.45 -10.51 -10.67
N ALA A 299 2.75 -10.30 -10.95
CA ALA A 299 3.28 -9.01 -11.34
C ALA A 299 2.70 -8.50 -12.68
N ALA A 300 2.53 -9.40 -13.64
CA ALA A 300 1.89 -9.08 -14.91
C ALA A 300 0.41 -8.71 -14.72
N ALA A 301 -0.33 -9.47 -13.91
CA ALA A 301 -1.72 -9.15 -13.55
C ALA A 301 -1.83 -7.78 -12.86
N TYR A 302 -0.93 -7.48 -11.93
CA TYR A 302 -0.83 -6.19 -11.26
C TYR A 302 -0.61 -5.04 -12.25
N ALA A 303 0.34 -5.20 -13.18
CA ALA A 303 0.65 -4.19 -14.19
C ALA A 303 -0.53 -3.93 -15.15
N VAL A 304 -1.38 -4.92 -15.41
CA VAL A 304 -2.62 -4.76 -16.19
C VAL A 304 -3.70 -4.02 -15.41
N ILE A 305 -3.91 -4.36 -14.14
CA ILE A 305 -5.09 -3.89 -13.37
C ILE A 305 -4.89 -2.50 -12.78
N ILE A 306 -3.74 -2.22 -12.16
CA ILE A 306 -3.55 -1.00 -11.37
C ILE A 306 -3.75 0.28 -12.18
N PRO A 307 -3.11 0.47 -13.36
CA PRO A 307 -3.29 1.71 -14.12
C PRO A 307 -4.75 1.94 -14.53
N ARG A 308 -5.48 0.85 -14.82
CA ARG A 308 -6.90 0.94 -15.21
C ARG A 308 -7.80 1.25 -14.05
N LYS A 309 -7.51 0.68 -12.91
CA LYS A 309 -8.18 0.96 -11.64
C LYS A 309 -8.07 2.44 -11.30
N ASP A 310 -6.86 3.00 -11.39
CA ASP A 310 -6.59 4.41 -11.11
C ASP A 310 -7.25 5.34 -12.15
N ALA A 311 -7.21 4.94 -13.43
CA ALA A 311 -7.91 5.66 -14.50
C ALA A 311 -9.44 5.66 -14.31
N LEU A 312 -10.01 4.52 -13.88
CA LEU A 312 -11.43 4.41 -13.58
C LEU A 312 -11.84 5.33 -12.42
N MET A 313 -11.03 5.39 -11.37
CA MET A 313 -11.24 6.32 -10.26
C MET A 313 -11.16 7.77 -10.73
N ALA A 314 -10.13 8.12 -11.50
CA ALA A 314 -9.95 9.48 -12.01
C ALA A 314 -11.11 9.95 -12.93
N HIS A 315 -11.72 9.04 -13.68
CA HIS A 315 -12.80 9.32 -14.59
C HIS A 315 -14.12 9.65 -13.87
N TYR A 316 -14.43 8.95 -12.78
CA TYR A 316 -15.70 9.16 -12.07
C TYR A 316 -15.65 10.24 -10.98
N VAL A 317 -14.46 10.75 -10.66
CA VAL A 317 -14.28 11.79 -9.65
C VAL A 317 -14.38 13.18 -10.29
N GLU A 318 -15.33 14.00 -9.82
CA GLU A 318 -15.45 15.39 -10.26
C GLU A 318 -14.19 16.20 -9.93
N PRO A 319 -13.64 16.96 -10.90
CA PRO A 319 -12.41 17.74 -10.71
C PRO A 319 -12.44 18.68 -9.51
N LYS A 320 -13.58 19.29 -9.21
CA LYS A 320 -13.77 20.25 -8.11
C LYS A 320 -13.68 19.61 -6.71
N GLU A 321 -14.11 18.37 -6.56
CA GLU A 321 -14.15 17.64 -5.30
C GLU A 321 -13.06 16.54 -5.21
N ARG A 322 -12.15 16.49 -6.19
CA ARG A 322 -11.18 15.40 -6.35
C ARG A 322 -10.36 15.14 -5.09
N SER A 323 -9.80 16.16 -4.46
CA SER A 323 -8.97 16.01 -3.26
C SER A 323 -9.76 15.43 -2.07
N ARG A 324 -10.99 15.89 -1.86
CA ARG A 324 -11.87 15.39 -0.80
C ARG A 324 -12.29 13.95 -1.03
N ILE A 325 -12.65 13.61 -2.27
CA ILE A 325 -13.07 12.25 -2.64
C ILE A 325 -11.91 11.27 -2.47
N TYR A 326 -10.68 11.63 -2.89
CA TYR A 326 -9.50 10.78 -2.68
C TYR A 326 -9.16 10.61 -1.20
N ALA A 327 -9.27 11.65 -0.38
CA ALA A 327 -9.04 11.55 1.06
C ALA A 327 -10.06 10.60 1.73
N LEU A 328 -11.35 10.78 1.44
CA LEU A 328 -12.42 9.90 1.96
C LEU A 328 -12.32 8.47 1.43
N TYR A 329 -11.94 8.32 0.16
CA TYR A 329 -11.66 7.02 -0.42
C TYR A 329 -10.56 6.29 0.35
N ASN A 330 -9.44 6.94 0.66
CA ASN A 330 -8.36 6.35 1.45
C ASN A 330 -8.84 5.90 2.83
N VAL A 331 -9.59 6.75 3.52
CA VAL A 331 -10.20 6.41 4.83
C VAL A 331 -11.12 5.21 4.71
N LEU A 332 -11.97 5.17 3.68
CA LEU A 332 -12.90 4.07 3.43
C LEU A 332 -12.15 2.76 3.15
N MET A 333 -11.10 2.81 2.32
CA MET A 333 -10.28 1.63 1.99
C MET A 333 -9.56 1.08 3.21
N ILE A 334 -8.99 1.96 4.04
CA ILE A 334 -8.36 1.55 5.30
C ILE A 334 -9.42 0.95 6.23
N GLY A 335 -10.56 1.62 6.40
CA GLY A 335 -11.65 1.17 7.27
C GLY A 335 -12.20 -0.21 6.89
N ILE A 336 -12.41 -0.45 5.59
CA ILE A 336 -12.83 -1.77 5.09
C ILE A 336 -11.76 -2.84 5.37
N SER A 337 -10.48 -2.48 5.35
CA SER A 337 -9.37 -3.42 5.58
C SER A 337 -9.19 -3.84 7.04
N VAL A 338 -9.72 -3.05 7.98
CA VAL A 338 -9.57 -3.28 9.43
C VAL A 338 -9.83 -4.74 9.85
N PRO A 339 -11.00 -5.36 9.55
CA PRO A 339 -11.29 -6.71 10.04
C PRO A 339 -10.43 -7.79 9.37
N PHE A 340 -9.89 -7.50 8.18
CA PHE A 340 -9.21 -8.52 7.38
C PHE A 340 -7.78 -8.80 7.83
N GLY A 341 -7.13 -7.91 8.57
CA GLY A 341 -5.82 -8.18 9.15
C GLY A 341 -5.83 -9.40 10.06
N SER A 342 -6.67 -9.36 11.11
CA SER A 342 -6.83 -10.47 12.05
C SER A 342 -7.48 -11.71 11.41
N LEU A 343 -8.47 -11.52 10.53
CA LEU A 343 -9.13 -12.61 9.82
C LEU A 343 -8.13 -13.42 8.99
N ILE A 344 -7.29 -12.75 8.20
CA ILE A 344 -6.28 -13.39 7.36
C ILE A 344 -5.21 -14.06 8.21
N GLY A 345 -4.81 -13.44 9.33
CA GLY A 345 -3.89 -14.05 10.29
C GLY A 345 -4.45 -15.34 10.89
N TRP A 346 -5.73 -15.35 11.29
CA TRP A 346 -6.42 -16.53 11.76
C TRP A 346 -6.52 -17.62 10.67
N MET A 347 -6.89 -17.23 9.45
CA MET A 347 -6.95 -18.17 8.32
C MET A 347 -5.58 -18.82 8.07
N PHE A 348 -4.50 -18.05 8.13
CA PHE A 348 -3.15 -18.56 7.95
C PHE A 348 -2.74 -19.53 9.06
N GLU A 349 -3.13 -19.26 10.32
CA GLU A 349 -2.87 -20.16 11.45
C GLU A 349 -3.57 -21.51 11.29
N VAL A 350 -4.82 -21.51 10.78
CA VAL A 350 -5.60 -22.74 10.51
C VAL A 350 -4.97 -23.53 9.36
N ASN A 351 -4.68 -22.86 8.25
CA ASN A 351 -3.98 -23.43 7.11
C ASN A 351 -3.33 -22.31 6.28
N PRO A 352 -2.02 -22.36 6.06
CA PRO A 352 -1.30 -21.31 5.32
C PRO A 352 -1.83 -21.03 3.90
N GLY A 353 -2.52 -21.99 3.28
CA GLY A 353 -3.14 -21.83 1.96
C GLY A 353 -4.48 -21.08 1.96
N LEU A 354 -5.20 -21.02 3.10
CA LEU A 354 -6.54 -20.43 3.18
C LEU A 354 -6.59 -18.95 2.76
N PRO A 355 -5.65 -18.07 3.15
CA PRO A 355 -5.66 -16.68 2.69
C PRO A 355 -5.59 -16.54 1.17
N PHE A 356 -4.83 -17.39 0.51
CA PHE A 356 -4.68 -17.37 -0.96
C PHE A 356 -5.88 -17.98 -1.67
N LEU A 357 -6.51 -18.99 -1.09
CA LEU A 357 -7.79 -19.51 -1.56
C LEU A 357 -8.91 -18.47 -1.42
N PHE A 358 -8.94 -17.73 -0.30
CA PHE A 358 -9.84 -16.61 -0.09
C PHE A 358 -9.63 -15.51 -1.14
N ASN A 359 -8.37 -15.19 -1.47
CA ASN A 359 -8.06 -14.25 -2.56
C ASN A 359 -8.64 -14.70 -3.90
N ILE A 360 -8.58 -16.01 -4.23
CA ILE A 360 -9.19 -16.56 -5.45
C ILE A 360 -10.71 -16.29 -5.47
N ALA A 361 -11.38 -16.51 -4.34
CA ALA A 361 -12.82 -16.24 -4.24
C ALA A 361 -13.13 -14.74 -4.42
N LEU A 362 -12.31 -13.85 -3.84
CA LEU A 362 -12.46 -12.40 -4.03
C LEU A 362 -12.18 -11.97 -5.48
N PHE A 363 -11.21 -12.56 -6.17
CA PHE A 363 -11.00 -12.30 -7.61
C PHE A 363 -12.17 -12.79 -8.44
N GLY A 364 -12.77 -13.95 -8.10
CA GLY A 364 -14.00 -14.42 -8.71
C GLY A 364 -15.14 -13.41 -8.55
N LEU A 365 -15.29 -12.83 -7.36
CA LEU A 365 -16.26 -11.76 -7.11
C LEU A 365 -15.96 -10.50 -7.95
N CYS A 366 -14.67 -10.11 -8.08
CA CYS A 366 -14.28 -9.01 -8.96
C CYS A 366 -14.66 -9.26 -10.42
N ILE A 367 -14.52 -10.50 -10.92
CA ILE A 367 -14.93 -10.89 -12.26
C ILE A 367 -16.46 -10.74 -12.42
N LEU A 368 -17.24 -11.25 -11.46
CA LEU A 368 -18.70 -11.16 -11.49
C LEU A 368 -19.17 -9.69 -11.48
N LEU A 369 -18.58 -8.85 -10.63
CA LEU A 369 -18.89 -7.40 -10.60
C LEU A 369 -18.53 -6.71 -11.92
N THR A 370 -17.40 -7.06 -12.52
CA THR A 370 -16.95 -6.52 -13.80
C THR A 370 -17.87 -6.96 -14.94
N MET A 371 -18.28 -8.22 -14.98
CA MET A 371 -19.20 -8.76 -15.99
C MET A 371 -20.59 -8.13 -15.88
N GLY A 372 -21.12 -7.99 -14.68
CA GLY A 372 -22.43 -7.39 -14.41
C GLY A 372 -22.50 -5.88 -14.63
N SER A 373 -21.37 -5.19 -14.76
CA SER A 373 -21.35 -3.73 -14.91
C SER A 373 -21.69 -3.29 -16.33
N ARG A 374 -22.83 -2.59 -16.47
CA ARG A 374 -23.23 -1.86 -17.70
C ARG A 374 -22.47 -0.53 -17.87
N ASP A 375 -22.02 0.05 -16.77
CA ASP A 375 -21.32 1.35 -16.78
C ASP A 375 -19.92 1.23 -17.39
N LEU A 376 -19.21 0.12 -17.17
CA LEU A 376 -17.91 -0.15 -17.83
C LEU A 376 -18.08 -0.30 -19.36
N SER A 377 -19.17 -0.90 -19.82
CA SER A 377 -19.43 -1.04 -21.25
C SER A 377 -19.77 0.31 -21.91
N ARG A 378 -20.52 1.18 -21.22
CA ARG A 378 -20.87 2.54 -21.71
C ARG A 378 -19.69 3.51 -21.72
N LEU A 379 -18.74 3.36 -20.78
CA LEU A 379 -17.49 4.13 -20.79
C LEU A 379 -16.69 3.89 -22.07
N GLU A 380 -16.66 2.65 -22.53
CA GLU A 380 -15.96 2.27 -23.75
C GLU A 380 -16.57 2.92 -25.00
N GLU A 381 -17.90 3.06 -25.03
CA GLU A 381 -18.60 3.74 -26.13
C GLU A 381 -18.39 5.26 -26.15
N SER A 382 -17.99 5.87 -25.02
CA SER A 382 -17.76 7.32 -24.92
C SER A 382 -16.31 7.74 -25.17
N ILE A 383 -15.36 6.80 -25.19
CA ILE A 383 -13.90 7.03 -25.35
C ILE A 383 -13.43 6.54 -26.75
N GLY A 384 -14.18 5.68 -27.43
CA GLY A 384 -13.92 5.21 -28.79
C GLY A 384 -14.70 5.99 -29.80
#